data_1997fb4d0ec23c5a1e99180eae3e937e
#
_entry.id   1997fb4d0ec23c5a1e99180eae3e937e
#
_cell.length_a   1.000
_cell.length_b   1.000
_cell.length_c   1.000
_cell.angle_alpha   90.00
_cell.angle_beta   90.00
_cell.angle_gamma   90.00
#
_symmetry.space_group_name_H-M   'P 1'
#
loop_
_entity.id
_entity.type
_entity.pdbx_description
1 polymer ?
#
loop_
_entity_poly.entity_id
_entity_poly.type
_entity_poly.pdbx_seq_one_letter_code
_entity_poly.pdbx_strand_id
1 'polypeptide(L)'
;MNLQNIITEYPDFPKKGILFRDISPILKNPSAMSHCVDEFAKKYHTNEVDVFAGIESRGFPIACALALKYNKGMIMVRKQGKLPGITVKRSYTIEYGKATMEIQKNAISKDQKVVICDDLLATGGTAKAAAELIERIGGQVTGFAFMVELTELNGIKKISKYRTESLVKY
;
A
#
# COMPACT_ATOMS: atom_id res chain seq x y z
N MET A 1 -6.35 -13.15 -16.00
CA MET A 1 -6.03 -11.90 -16.74
C MET A 1 -4.55 -11.60 -16.56
N ASN A 2 -3.82 -11.19 -17.61
CA ASN A 2 -2.43 -10.76 -17.45
C ASN A 2 -2.38 -9.25 -17.17
N LEU A 3 -2.17 -8.88 -15.90
CA LEU A 3 -2.13 -7.48 -15.47
C LEU A 3 -0.90 -6.75 -16.03
N GLN A 4 0.21 -7.44 -16.27
CA GLN A 4 1.44 -6.85 -16.81
C GLN A 4 1.21 -6.18 -18.17
N ASN A 5 0.34 -6.75 -19.00
CA ASN A 5 0.00 -6.21 -20.31
C ASN A 5 -0.91 -4.95 -20.25
N ILE A 6 -1.47 -4.65 -19.06
CA ILE A 6 -2.35 -3.50 -18.84
C ILE A 6 -1.57 -2.32 -18.26
N ILE A 7 -0.49 -2.59 -17.51
CA ILE A 7 0.38 -1.57 -16.93
C ILE A 7 1.12 -0.85 -18.06
N THR A 8 1.05 0.48 -18.08
CA THR A 8 1.80 1.29 -19.04
C THR A 8 3.15 1.68 -18.45
N GLU A 9 4.19 1.59 -19.26
CA GLU A 9 5.54 1.97 -18.87
C GLU A 9 5.94 3.30 -19.51
N TYR A 10 6.44 4.22 -18.68
CA TYR A 10 6.96 5.52 -19.10
C TYR A 10 8.43 5.64 -18.73
N PRO A 11 9.36 5.57 -19.70
CA PRO A 11 10.78 5.79 -19.42
C PRO A 11 11.04 7.25 -19.03
N ASP A 12 12.08 7.46 -18.24
CA ASP A 12 12.54 8.77 -17.81
C ASP A 12 11.51 9.63 -17.06
N PHE A 13 10.58 9.01 -16.32
CA PHE A 13 9.59 9.71 -15.50
C PHE A 13 9.68 9.29 -14.02
N PRO A 14 9.58 10.21 -13.05
CA PRO A 14 9.58 11.69 -13.16
C PRO A 14 10.98 12.27 -13.42
N LYS A 15 12.00 11.43 -13.52
CA LYS A 15 13.40 11.81 -13.75
C LYS A 15 14.05 10.83 -14.72
N LYS A 16 15.08 11.29 -15.43
CA LYS A 16 15.91 10.46 -16.32
C LYS A 16 16.44 9.23 -15.58
N GLY A 17 16.33 8.06 -16.22
CA GLY A 17 16.76 6.76 -15.69
C GLY A 17 15.72 6.02 -14.87
N ILE A 18 14.54 6.61 -14.60
CA ILE A 18 13.44 5.94 -13.91
C ILE A 18 12.43 5.42 -14.93
N LEU A 19 12.13 4.12 -14.85
CA LEU A 19 11.02 3.51 -15.60
C LEU A 19 9.78 3.49 -14.70
N PHE A 20 8.85 4.40 -14.98
CA PHE A 20 7.61 4.51 -14.23
C PHE A 20 6.58 3.50 -14.74
N ARG A 21 5.99 2.75 -13.82
CA ARG A 21 4.93 1.79 -14.12
C ARG A 21 3.60 2.35 -13.66
N ASP A 22 2.76 2.69 -14.62
CA ASP A 22 1.48 3.34 -14.38
C ASP A 22 0.35 2.31 -14.29
N ILE A 23 -0.29 2.27 -13.13
CA ILE A 23 -1.46 1.42 -12.86
C ILE A 23 -2.80 2.07 -13.24
N SER A 24 -2.79 3.33 -13.72
CA SER A 24 -4.03 4.04 -14.08
C SER A 24 -4.90 3.26 -15.08
N PRO A 25 -4.34 2.54 -16.06
CA PRO A 25 -5.14 1.70 -16.95
C PRO A 25 -5.87 0.57 -16.23
N ILE A 26 -5.30 0.00 -15.15
CA ILE A 26 -5.97 -1.00 -14.30
C ILE A 26 -7.13 -0.34 -13.56
N LEU A 27 -6.91 0.83 -12.94
CA LEU A 27 -7.93 1.56 -12.19
C LEU A 27 -9.10 1.99 -13.08
N LYS A 28 -8.84 2.32 -14.35
CA LYS A 28 -9.86 2.69 -15.35
C LYS A 28 -10.68 1.49 -15.83
N ASN A 29 -10.12 0.29 -15.77
CA ASN A 29 -10.76 -0.93 -16.30
C ASN A 29 -11.47 -1.69 -15.16
N PRO A 30 -12.82 -1.72 -15.13
CA PRO A 30 -13.54 -2.36 -14.03
C PRO A 30 -13.25 -3.86 -13.92
N SER A 31 -13.06 -4.56 -15.03
CA SER A 31 -12.74 -5.99 -15.03
C SER A 31 -11.34 -6.27 -14.50
N ALA A 32 -10.35 -5.41 -14.82
CA ALA A 32 -9.00 -5.53 -14.31
C ALA A 32 -8.95 -5.22 -12.80
N MET A 33 -9.66 -4.18 -12.37
CA MET A 33 -9.74 -3.83 -10.96
C MET A 33 -10.44 -4.92 -10.13
N SER A 34 -11.56 -5.47 -10.63
CA SER A 34 -12.24 -6.60 -9.99
C SER A 34 -11.31 -7.81 -9.89
N HIS A 35 -10.57 -8.12 -10.95
CA HIS A 35 -9.59 -9.21 -10.93
C HIS A 35 -8.52 -9.01 -9.86
N CYS A 36 -7.96 -7.79 -9.72
CA CYS A 36 -7.00 -7.48 -8.66
C CYS A 36 -7.56 -7.73 -7.25
N VAL A 37 -8.79 -7.26 -7.01
CA VAL A 37 -9.49 -7.44 -5.73
C VAL A 37 -9.72 -8.93 -5.44
N ASP A 38 -10.15 -9.70 -6.44
CA ASP A 38 -10.39 -11.13 -6.29
C ASP A 38 -9.09 -11.91 -6.04
N GLU A 39 -7.99 -11.54 -6.68
CA GLU A 39 -6.68 -12.16 -6.43
C GLU A 39 -6.18 -11.88 -5.00
N PHE A 40 -6.33 -10.66 -4.49
CA PHE A 40 -6.02 -10.38 -3.08
C PHE A 40 -6.97 -11.11 -2.12
N ALA A 41 -8.26 -11.24 -2.47
CA ALA A 41 -9.22 -11.95 -1.65
C ALA A 41 -8.93 -13.46 -1.52
N LYS A 42 -8.21 -14.06 -2.47
CA LYS A 42 -7.69 -15.43 -2.34
C LYS A 42 -6.51 -15.53 -1.39
N LYS A 43 -5.81 -14.41 -1.16
CA LYS A 43 -4.60 -14.36 -0.32
C LYS A 43 -4.91 -14.04 1.14
N TYR A 44 -5.83 -13.11 1.40
CA TYR A 44 -6.21 -12.69 2.75
C TYR A 44 -7.61 -13.18 3.08
N HIS A 45 -7.76 -13.96 4.15
CA HIS A 45 -9.09 -14.38 4.63
C HIS A 45 -9.74 -13.27 5.47
N THR A 46 -11.08 -13.22 5.47
CA THR A 46 -11.86 -12.17 6.14
C THR A 46 -11.56 -12.04 7.64
N ASN A 47 -11.20 -13.11 8.30
CA ASN A 47 -10.84 -13.13 9.72
C ASN A 47 -9.41 -12.64 10.01
N GLU A 48 -8.61 -12.41 8.98
CA GLU A 48 -7.25 -11.89 9.09
C GLU A 48 -7.21 -10.36 8.96
N VAL A 49 -8.36 -9.71 8.66
CA VAL A 49 -8.43 -8.28 8.37
C VAL A 49 -9.62 -7.64 9.08
N ASP A 50 -9.37 -6.59 9.84
CA ASP A 50 -10.40 -5.73 10.44
C ASP A 50 -10.55 -4.42 9.69
N VAL A 51 -9.43 -3.91 9.11
CA VAL A 51 -9.40 -2.64 8.37
C VAL A 51 -8.28 -2.65 7.35
N PHE A 52 -8.47 -1.98 6.23
CA PHE A 52 -7.44 -1.76 5.21
C PHE A 52 -6.83 -0.37 5.36
N ALA A 53 -5.50 -0.26 5.27
CA ALA A 53 -4.79 1.01 5.30
C ALA A 53 -4.24 1.35 3.91
N GLY A 54 -4.73 2.42 3.29
CA GLY A 54 -4.19 2.89 2.02
C GLY A 54 -3.05 3.89 2.21
N ILE A 55 -1.94 3.73 1.50
CA ILE A 55 -0.84 4.71 1.49
C ILE A 55 -1.11 5.76 0.42
N GLU A 56 -0.92 7.04 0.79
CA GLU A 56 -1.11 8.17 -0.13
C GLU A 56 -0.17 8.07 -1.34
N SER A 57 -0.74 8.18 -2.50
CA SER A 57 -2.15 8.38 -2.83
C SER A 57 -2.71 7.18 -3.60
N ARG A 58 -1.87 6.40 -4.27
CA ARG A 58 -2.30 5.31 -5.17
C ARG A 58 -2.69 4.03 -4.43
N GLY A 59 -2.34 3.91 -3.14
CA GLY A 59 -2.86 2.87 -2.28
C GLY A 59 -4.34 3.05 -1.90
N PHE A 60 -4.90 4.26 -1.99
CA PHE A 60 -6.29 4.53 -1.60
C PHE A 60 -7.32 3.77 -2.44
N PRO A 61 -7.26 3.79 -3.78
CA PRO A 61 -8.22 3.03 -4.59
C PRO A 61 -8.22 1.54 -4.28
N ILE A 62 -7.04 0.97 -4.04
CA ILE A 62 -6.86 -0.45 -3.73
C ILE A 62 -7.47 -0.76 -2.36
N ALA A 63 -7.11 0.00 -1.34
CA ALA A 63 -7.65 -0.16 0.01
C ALA A 63 -9.16 0.00 0.06
N CYS A 64 -9.72 0.99 -0.65
CA CYS A 64 -11.15 1.22 -0.74
C CYS A 64 -11.87 0.03 -1.39
N ALA A 65 -11.37 -0.46 -2.52
CA ALA A 65 -11.98 -1.58 -3.22
C ALA A 65 -11.95 -2.88 -2.39
N LEU A 66 -10.84 -3.14 -1.70
CA LEU A 66 -10.72 -4.29 -0.80
C LEU A 66 -11.64 -4.13 0.43
N ALA A 67 -11.70 -2.94 1.02
CA ALA A 67 -12.59 -2.67 2.14
C ALA A 67 -14.07 -2.95 1.79
N LEU A 68 -14.52 -2.49 0.64
CA LEU A 68 -15.86 -2.78 0.13
C LEU A 68 -16.08 -4.29 -0.11
N LYS A 69 -15.12 -4.96 -0.74
CA LYS A 69 -15.19 -6.41 -0.99
C LYS A 69 -15.32 -7.23 0.30
N TYR A 70 -14.63 -6.81 1.36
CA TYR A 70 -14.60 -7.50 2.65
C TYR A 70 -15.68 -7.02 3.63
N ASN A 71 -16.48 -6.01 3.28
CA ASN A 71 -17.38 -5.31 4.20
C ASN A 71 -16.64 -4.81 5.46
N LYS A 72 -15.49 -4.17 5.24
CA LYS A 72 -14.63 -3.59 6.28
C LYS A 72 -14.41 -2.10 6.01
N GLY A 73 -13.83 -1.39 6.98
CA GLY A 73 -13.40 0.00 6.80
C GLY A 73 -12.06 0.14 6.11
N MET A 74 -11.75 1.38 5.70
CA MET A 74 -10.40 1.77 5.31
C MET A 74 -9.93 3.01 6.06
N ILE A 75 -8.63 3.11 6.26
CA ILE A 75 -7.95 4.27 6.86
C ILE A 75 -6.84 4.76 5.92
N MET A 76 -6.42 5.99 6.14
CA MET A 76 -5.43 6.65 5.29
C MET A 76 -4.11 6.85 6.03
N VAL A 77 -3.01 6.40 5.42
CA VAL A 77 -1.64 6.81 5.80
C VAL A 77 -1.19 7.86 4.80
N ARG A 78 -0.89 9.07 5.28
CA ARG A 78 -0.67 10.22 4.40
C ARG A 78 0.68 10.90 4.63
N LYS A 79 1.11 11.69 3.64
CA LYS A 79 2.23 12.62 3.81
C LYS A 79 1.89 13.66 4.87
N GLN A 80 2.88 14.08 5.64
CA GLN A 80 2.71 15.05 6.73
C GLN A 80 1.94 16.31 6.30
N GLY A 81 1.01 16.75 7.16
CA GLY A 81 0.21 17.95 6.95
C GLY A 81 -1.06 17.72 6.12
N LYS A 82 -1.42 16.46 5.83
CA LYS A 82 -2.60 16.12 5.03
C LYS A 82 -3.77 15.58 5.87
N LEU A 83 -3.57 15.31 7.15
CA LEU A 83 -4.61 14.80 8.04
C LEU A 83 -4.95 15.82 9.12
N PRO A 84 -6.25 16.02 9.43
CA PRO A 84 -6.70 16.85 10.54
C PRO A 84 -6.56 16.14 11.88
N GLY A 85 -6.62 16.90 12.96
CA GLY A 85 -6.64 16.38 14.33
C GLY A 85 -5.27 15.94 14.83
N ILE A 86 -5.28 15.07 15.82
CA ILE A 86 -4.03 14.55 16.42
C ILE A 86 -3.48 13.42 15.58
N THR A 87 -2.28 13.59 15.08
CA THR A 87 -1.60 12.60 14.25
C THR A 87 -0.33 12.05 14.91
N VAL A 88 -0.01 10.80 14.58
CA VAL A 88 1.28 10.18 14.87
C VAL A 88 2.10 10.19 13.58
N LYS A 89 3.39 10.53 13.68
CA LYS A 89 4.26 10.76 12.53
C LYS A 89 5.46 9.80 12.54
N ARG A 90 5.91 9.43 11.33
CA ARG A 90 7.13 8.66 11.13
C ARG A 90 7.92 9.23 9.95
N SER A 91 9.15 9.65 10.22
CA SER A 91 10.10 10.06 9.17
C SER A 91 10.93 8.86 8.72
N TYR A 92 11.24 8.81 7.44
CA TYR A 92 12.08 7.77 6.84
C TYR A 92 12.93 8.38 5.72
N THR A 93 14.03 7.71 5.40
CA THR A 93 14.95 8.14 4.35
C THR A 93 14.44 7.69 2.99
N ILE A 94 14.44 8.60 2.04
CA ILE A 94 14.22 8.35 0.62
C ILE A 94 15.51 8.63 -0.14
N GLU A 95 15.58 8.29 -1.43
CA GLU A 95 16.80 8.49 -2.24
C GLU A 95 17.37 9.91 -2.17
N TYR A 96 16.52 10.91 -2.04
CA TYR A 96 16.90 12.32 -1.99
C TYR A 96 16.29 13.02 -0.77
N GLY A 97 16.74 12.64 0.46
CA GLY A 97 16.32 13.31 1.68
C GLY A 97 15.46 12.48 2.62
N LYS A 98 14.57 13.14 3.33
CA LYS A 98 13.63 12.52 4.28
C LYS A 98 12.20 12.79 3.87
N ALA A 99 11.34 11.81 3.98
CA ALA A 99 9.89 11.94 3.90
C ALA A 99 9.27 11.62 5.26
N THR A 100 8.11 12.20 5.52
CA THR A 100 7.37 11.93 6.76
C THR A 100 5.93 11.55 6.41
N MET A 101 5.52 10.39 6.91
CA MET A 101 4.13 9.94 6.85
C MET A 101 3.45 10.15 8.20
N GLU A 102 2.15 10.27 8.17
CA GLU A 102 1.32 10.42 9.37
C GLU A 102 0.04 9.59 9.28
N ILE A 103 -0.50 9.27 10.45
CA ILE A 103 -1.80 8.63 10.64
C ILE A 103 -2.51 9.31 11.80
N GLN A 104 -3.84 9.40 11.77
CA GLN A 104 -4.62 9.90 12.90
C GLN A 104 -4.48 8.93 14.09
N LYS A 105 -4.28 9.49 15.29
CA LYS A 105 -4.06 8.70 16.52
C LYS A 105 -5.21 7.73 16.84
N ASN A 106 -6.42 8.07 16.46
CA ASN A 106 -7.65 7.30 16.67
C ASN A 106 -8.15 6.57 15.40
N ALA A 107 -7.28 6.39 14.40
CA ALA A 107 -7.68 5.74 13.14
C ALA A 107 -8.09 4.29 13.30
N ILE A 108 -7.56 3.60 14.31
CA ILE A 108 -7.88 2.20 14.62
C ILE A 108 -8.07 2.00 16.12
N SER A 109 -8.75 0.91 16.47
CA SER A 109 -8.80 0.41 17.84
C SER A 109 -7.60 -0.50 18.12
N LYS A 110 -7.30 -0.68 19.41
CA LYS A 110 -6.22 -1.58 19.83
C LYS A 110 -6.42 -2.99 19.28
N ASP A 111 -5.33 -3.61 18.85
CA ASP A 111 -5.24 -4.97 18.32
C ASP A 111 -6.01 -5.24 17.01
N GLN A 112 -6.59 -4.21 16.37
CA GLN A 112 -7.18 -4.39 15.05
C GLN A 112 -6.14 -4.88 14.03
N LYS A 113 -6.56 -5.87 13.22
CA LYS A 113 -5.77 -6.47 12.15
C LYS A 113 -5.83 -5.60 10.90
N VAL A 114 -4.67 -5.19 10.42
CA VAL A 114 -4.55 -4.24 9.32
C VAL A 114 -3.77 -4.83 8.15
N VAL A 115 -4.37 -4.81 6.97
CA VAL A 115 -3.64 -5.02 5.70
C VAL A 115 -3.35 -3.65 5.08
N ILE A 116 -2.08 -3.39 4.80
CA ILE A 116 -1.61 -2.14 4.21
C ILE A 116 -1.56 -2.29 2.69
N CYS A 117 -2.15 -1.33 1.98
CA CYS A 117 -2.28 -1.34 0.53
C CYS A 117 -1.50 -0.20 -0.11
N ASP A 118 -0.76 -0.51 -1.16
CA ASP A 118 -0.15 0.49 -2.04
C ASP A 118 -0.07 -0.05 -3.47
N ASP A 119 0.20 0.82 -4.42
CA ASP A 119 0.33 0.44 -5.82
C ASP A 119 1.65 -0.27 -6.11
N LEU A 120 2.74 0.15 -5.46
CA LEU A 120 4.07 -0.31 -5.83
C LEU A 120 4.99 -0.47 -4.62
N LEU A 121 5.62 -1.63 -4.50
CA LEU A 121 6.73 -1.89 -3.60
C LEU A 121 8.05 -1.65 -4.35
N ALA A 122 8.71 -0.53 -4.06
CA ALA A 122 10.04 -0.20 -4.56
C ALA A 122 11.13 -0.53 -3.51
N THR A 123 11.67 0.47 -2.84
CA THR A 123 12.71 0.30 -1.81
C THR A 123 12.18 -0.10 -0.43
N GLY A 124 10.87 -0.16 -0.24
CA GLY A 124 10.21 -0.56 1.01
C GLY A 124 10.22 0.46 2.15
N GLY A 125 10.78 1.65 1.95
CA GLY A 125 10.85 2.67 2.99
C GLY A 125 9.48 3.18 3.43
N THR A 126 8.62 3.51 2.49
CA THR A 126 7.25 3.98 2.73
C THR A 126 6.40 2.89 3.40
N ALA A 127 6.49 1.65 2.89
CA ALA A 127 5.78 0.51 3.46
C ALA A 127 6.18 0.26 4.93
N LYS A 128 7.48 0.27 5.22
CA LYS A 128 7.98 0.13 6.59
C LYS A 128 7.48 1.25 7.49
N ALA A 129 7.52 2.50 7.04
CA ALA A 129 7.02 3.65 7.81
C ALA A 129 5.52 3.52 8.11
N ALA A 130 4.72 3.07 7.13
CA ALA A 130 3.30 2.83 7.33
C ALA A 130 3.03 1.73 8.37
N ALA A 131 3.77 0.61 8.32
CA ALA A 131 3.64 -0.46 9.31
C ALA A 131 3.98 0.02 10.72
N GLU A 132 5.10 0.76 10.87
CA GLU A 132 5.50 1.32 12.17
C GLU A 132 4.48 2.33 12.72
N LEU A 133 3.77 3.07 11.87
CA LEU A 133 2.68 3.96 12.29
C LEU A 133 1.49 3.17 12.81
N ILE A 134 1.05 2.13 12.09
CA ILE A 134 -0.04 1.24 12.52
C ILE A 134 0.27 0.59 13.87
N GLU A 135 1.47 0.01 14.02
CA GLU A 135 1.89 -0.62 15.27
C GLU A 135 1.96 0.39 16.43
N ARG A 136 2.43 1.61 16.17
CA ARG A 136 2.55 2.67 17.18
C ARG A 136 1.20 3.13 17.73
N ILE A 137 0.13 3.08 16.94
CA ILE A 137 -1.22 3.41 17.41
C ILE A 137 -1.99 2.18 17.92
N GLY A 138 -1.33 1.03 18.05
CA GLY A 138 -1.86 -0.18 18.69
C GLY A 138 -2.46 -1.21 17.74
N GLY A 139 -2.27 -1.10 16.42
CA GLY A 139 -2.74 -2.08 15.44
C GLY A 139 -1.77 -3.24 15.23
N GLN A 140 -2.27 -4.32 14.64
CA GLN A 140 -1.50 -5.46 14.18
C GLN A 140 -1.42 -5.46 12.66
N VAL A 141 -0.22 -5.30 12.09
CA VAL A 141 -0.02 -5.43 10.64
C VAL A 141 -0.03 -6.92 10.28
N THR A 142 -1.10 -7.37 9.62
CA THR A 142 -1.25 -8.76 9.17
C THR A 142 -0.71 -8.99 7.77
N GLY A 143 -0.49 -7.92 7.00
CA GLY A 143 0.17 -8.04 5.71
C GLY A 143 0.14 -6.77 4.86
N PHE A 144 0.72 -6.92 3.66
CA PHE A 144 0.77 -5.91 2.62
C PHE A 144 0.17 -6.43 1.32
N ALA A 145 -0.58 -5.58 0.63
CA ALA A 145 -1.14 -5.83 -0.69
C ALA A 145 -0.63 -4.79 -1.68
N PHE A 146 0.30 -5.20 -2.57
CA PHE A 146 0.85 -4.37 -3.62
C PHE A 146 0.37 -4.82 -4.99
N MET A 147 0.03 -3.90 -5.87
CA MET A 147 -0.24 -4.27 -7.27
C MET A 147 1.05 -4.67 -7.98
N VAL A 148 2.14 -3.96 -7.72
CA VAL A 148 3.44 -4.14 -8.37
C VAL A 148 4.56 -4.25 -7.34
N GLU A 149 5.52 -5.14 -7.59
CA GLU A 149 6.79 -5.24 -6.86
C GLU A 149 7.97 -5.09 -7.82
N LEU A 150 8.90 -4.18 -7.51
CA LEU A 150 10.18 -4.04 -8.20
C LEU A 150 11.22 -4.89 -7.46
N THR A 151 11.40 -6.13 -7.88
CA THR A 151 12.21 -7.13 -7.16
C THR A 151 13.69 -6.74 -7.08
N GLU A 152 14.21 -6.06 -8.09
CA GLU A 152 15.59 -5.56 -8.15
C GLU A 152 15.94 -4.59 -7.04
N LEU A 153 14.93 -3.81 -6.53
CA LEU A 153 15.13 -2.84 -5.44
C LEU A 153 15.10 -3.47 -4.04
N ASN A 154 14.79 -4.78 -3.96
CA ASN A 154 14.81 -5.55 -2.72
C ASN A 154 13.99 -4.93 -1.56
N GLY A 155 12.93 -4.17 -1.85
CA GLY A 155 12.12 -3.50 -0.83
C GLY A 155 11.47 -4.46 0.16
N ILE A 156 11.18 -5.67 -0.28
CA ILE A 156 10.62 -6.74 0.56
C ILE A 156 11.49 -7.06 1.78
N LYS A 157 12.82 -6.89 1.70
CA LYS A 157 13.74 -7.12 2.82
C LYS A 157 13.45 -6.19 4.00
N LYS A 158 12.98 -4.95 3.76
CA LYS A 158 12.66 -3.99 4.82
C LYS A 158 11.38 -4.31 5.58
N ILE A 159 10.52 -5.12 4.99
CA ILE A 159 9.21 -5.52 5.54
C ILE A 159 9.09 -7.05 5.70
N SER A 160 10.22 -7.76 5.72
CA SER A 160 10.30 -9.23 5.72
C SER A 160 9.62 -9.93 6.90
N LYS A 161 9.36 -9.21 8.00
CA LYS A 161 8.60 -9.74 9.14
C LYS A 161 7.09 -9.83 8.89
N TYR A 162 6.60 -9.22 7.80
CA TYR A 162 5.19 -9.22 7.45
C TYR A 162 4.93 -10.05 6.21
N ARG A 163 3.77 -10.67 6.16
CA ARG A 163 3.26 -11.24 4.93
C ARG A 163 3.14 -10.17 3.86
N THR A 164 3.60 -10.44 2.66
CA THR A 164 3.55 -9.50 1.55
C THR A 164 3.09 -10.21 0.29
N GLU A 165 2.02 -9.70 -0.30
CA GLU A 165 1.44 -10.19 -1.54
C GLU A 165 1.56 -9.11 -2.62
N SER A 166 2.09 -9.49 -3.78
CA SER A 166 2.25 -8.63 -4.96
C SER A 166 1.65 -9.34 -6.17
N LEU A 167 0.81 -8.64 -6.96
CA LEU A 167 0.13 -9.24 -8.11
C LEU A 167 1.03 -9.34 -9.34
N VAL A 168 1.90 -8.36 -9.53
CA VAL A 168 2.85 -8.31 -10.65
C VAL A 168 4.26 -8.08 -10.08
N LYS A 169 5.23 -8.81 -10.62
CA LYS A 169 6.65 -8.65 -10.25
C LYS A 169 7.48 -8.32 -11.49
N TYR A 170 8.36 -7.35 -11.34
CA TYR A 170 9.36 -6.96 -12.34
C TYR A 170 10.77 -7.15 -11.81
#